data_90ceb8f5fb0837116531f44f1cd96bac
#
_entry.id   90ceb8f5fb0837116531f44f1cd96bac
#
_cell.length_a   1.000
_cell.length_b   1.000
_cell.length_c   1.000
_cell.angle_alpha   90.00
_cell.angle_beta   90.00
_cell.angle_gamma   90.00
#
_symmetry.space_group_name_H-M   'P 1'
#
loop_
_entity.id
_entity.type
_entity.pdbx_description
1 polymer ?
#
loop_
_entity_poly.entity_id
_entity_poly.type
_entity_poly.pdbx_seq_one_letter_code
_entity_poly.pdbx_strand_id
1 'polypeptide(L)'
;MKDQVKSGRRPHVLGVHSIDHFALQVPDLEEARTFYTLFGLEVRDRDGALELYTKDHPHCWAVITKGNGARKLRYLSFGVYADEIDAFRKHLDACGVTYIDPPVGADPDGIWFEGFDKLPLNVRVGEKATPDEKCAFTSPSAAPGTSGAILNSQAPQVHPRRLSHFAIFTTDVNAAIEFYEKTLGLRLSDKSEPAVAFLHGVHGSDHHLLALVLS
;
A
#
# COMPACT_ATOMS: atom_id res chain seq x y z
N MET A 1 -33.49 -9.69 7.52
CA MET A 1 -32.94 -9.01 6.33
C MET A 1 -31.46 -8.84 6.61
N LYS A 2 -30.60 -9.51 5.86
CA LYS A 2 -29.16 -9.25 5.96
C LYS A 2 -28.94 -7.90 5.29
N ASP A 3 -28.47 -6.91 6.06
CA ASP A 3 -28.02 -5.65 5.52
C ASP A 3 -26.96 -5.95 4.45
N GLN A 4 -27.27 -5.67 3.19
CA GLN A 4 -26.28 -5.70 2.13
C GLN A 4 -25.30 -4.57 2.44
N VAL A 5 -24.11 -4.93 2.90
CA VAL A 5 -22.98 -4.00 2.98
C VAL A 5 -22.83 -3.39 1.58
N LYS A 6 -23.04 -2.09 1.46
CA LYS A 6 -22.87 -1.38 0.19
C LYS A 6 -21.41 -1.48 -0.19
N SER A 7 -21.10 -2.19 -1.28
CA SER A 7 -19.76 -2.24 -1.83
C SER A 7 -19.29 -0.82 -2.15
N GLY A 8 -18.08 -0.45 -1.70
CA GLY A 8 -17.44 0.81 -2.06
C GLY A 8 -17.01 0.87 -3.53
N ARG A 9 -17.16 -0.22 -4.29
CA ARG A 9 -16.84 -0.25 -5.71
C ARG A 9 -17.74 0.71 -6.49
N ARG A 10 -17.10 1.61 -7.25
CA ARG A 10 -17.77 2.52 -8.17
C ARG A 10 -17.87 1.87 -9.55
N PRO A 11 -19.07 1.57 -10.06
CA PRO A 11 -19.24 1.01 -11.41
C PRO A 11 -18.67 1.96 -12.48
N HIS A 12 -18.04 1.39 -13.50
CA HIS A 12 -17.50 2.12 -14.66
C HIS A 12 -16.38 3.12 -14.37
N VAL A 13 -15.80 3.07 -13.18
CA VAL A 13 -14.60 3.86 -12.84
C VAL A 13 -13.42 2.93 -12.74
N LEU A 14 -12.42 3.11 -13.60
CA LEU A 14 -11.19 2.33 -13.56
C LEU A 14 -10.22 2.95 -12.56
N GLY A 15 -9.72 2.15 -11.63
CA GLY A 15 -8.76 2.58 -10.62
C GLY A 15 -8.33 1.43 -9.71
N VAL A 16 -7.14 1.50 -9.16
CA VAL A 16 -6.71 0.54 -8.16
C VAL A 16 -7.55 0.67 -6.88
N HIS A 17 -7.88 -0.45 -6.26
CA HIS A 17 -8.74 -0.45 -5.07
C HIS A 17 -7.97 -0.48 -3.75
N SER A 18 -6.73 -0.99 -3.76
CA SER A 18 -5.89 -1.09 -2.55
C SER A 18 -4.43 -1.27 -2.94
N ILE A 19 -3.54 -1.10 -1.97
CA ILE A 19 -2.19 -1.64 -2.07
C ILE A 19 -2.31 -3.15 -1.90
N ASP A 20 -1.63 -3.90 -2.76
CA ASP A 20 -1.52 -5.35 -2.63
C ASP A 20 -0.34 -5.69 -1.72
N HIS A 21 0.87 -5.37 -2.13
CA HIS A 21 2.07 -5.56 -1.31
C HIS A 21 3.21 -4.65 -1.76
N PHE A 22 4.32 -4.69 -1.04
CA PHE A 22 5.57 -4.04 -1.44
C PHE A 22 6.77 -4.97 -1.32
N ALA A 23 7.86 -4.64 -1.98
CA ALA A 23 9.14 -5.29 -1.73
C ALA A 23 10.20 -4.31 -1.27
N LEU A 24 10.93 -4.70 -0.24
CA LEU A 24 12.03 -3.94 0.32
C LEU A 24 13.32 -4.77 0.29
N GLN A 25 14.41 -4.15 -0.11
CA GLN A 25 15.75 -4.71 0.03
C GLN A 25 16.41 -4.16 1.28
N VAL A 26 17.02 -5.04 2.08
CA VAL A 26 17.73 -4.67 3.31
C VAL A 26 19.12 -5.34 3.35
N PRO A 27 20.10 -4.75 4.05
CA PRO A 27 21.41 -5.37 4.18
C PRO A 27 21.41 -6.60 5.11
N ASP A 28 20.53 -6.62 6.10
CA ASP A 28 20.45 -7.68 7.13
C ASP A 28 19.01 -8.17 7.30
N LEU A 29 18.79 -9.44 6.97
CA LEU A 29 17.47 -10.07 7.10
C LEU A 29 17.12 -10.39 8.56
N GLU A 30 18.10 -10.68 9.42
CA GLU A 30 17.83 -11.00 10.82
C GLU A 30 17.44 -9.74 11.61
N GLU A 31 18.07 -8.60 11.31
CA GLU A 31 17.62 -7.30 11.83
C GLU A 31 16.18 -7.01 11.39
N ALA A 32 15.87 -7.22 10.12
CA ALA A 32 14.52 -7.02 9.58
C ALA A 32 13.52 -7.99 10.23
N ARG A 33 13.86 -9.27 10.38
CA ARG A 33 13.04 -10.26 11.07
C ARG A 33 12.70 -9.80 12.49
N THR A 34 13.71 -9.43 13.24
CA THR A 34 13.56 -8.93 14.61
C THR A 34 12.63 -7.74 14.67
N PHE A 35 12.85 -6.75 13.80
CA PHE A 35 12.04 -5.53 13.73
C PHE A 35 10.57 -5.85 13.45
N TYR A 36 10.28 -6.61 12.38
CA TYR A 36 8.90 -6.88 11.98
C TYR A 36 8.16 -7.81 12.95
N THR A 37 8.88 -8.74 13.59
CA THR A 37 8.30 -9.57 14.65
C THR A 37 7.93 -8.74 15.89
N LEU A 38 8.80 -7.83 16.32
CA LEU A 38 8.51 -6.90 17.42
C LEU A 38 7.40 -5.91 17.07
N PHE A 39 7.27 -5.55 15.79
CA PHE A 39 6.15 -4.74 15.29
C PHE A 39 4.82 -5.48 15.33
N GLY A 40 4.82 -6.78 15.53
CA GLY A 40 3.62 -7.60 15.68
C GLY A 40 3.14 -8.29 14.40
N LEU A 41 4.01 -8.40 13.39
CA LEU A 41 3.75 -9.17 12.17
C LEU A 41 4.23 -10.61 12.32
N GLU A 42 3.62 -11.52 11.57
CA GLU A 42 4.13 -12.86 11.34
C GLU A 42 5.16 -12.80 10.20
N VAL A 43 6.38 -13.29 10.49
CA VAL A 43 7.48 -13.31 9.53
C VAL A 43 7.75 -14.75 9.12
N ARG A 44 7.67 -15.04 7.84
CA ARG A 44 7.89 -16.37 7.26
C ARG A 44 9.08 -16.34 6.31
N ASP A 45 9.84 -17.44 6.29
CA ASP A 45 10.94 -17.61 5.32
C ASP A 45 10.42 -18.16 4.01
N ARG A 46 10.92 -17.62 2.90
CA ARG A 46 10.67 -18.15 1.56
C ARG A 46 11.86 -17.87 0.64
N ASP A 47 12.53 -18.93 0.21
CA ASP A 47 13.59 -18.88 -0.81
C ASP A 47 14.69 -17.81 -0.55
N GLY A 48 15.08 -17.64 0.73
CA GLY A 48 16.09 -16.65 1.14
C GLY A 48 15.58 -15.22 1.27
N ALA A 49 14.26 -15.02 1.23
CA ALA A 49 13.57 -13.78 1.55
C ALA A 49 12.69 -13.95 2.79
N LEU A 50 12.17 -12.86 3.34
CA LEU A 50 11.14 -12.86 4.37
C LEU A 50 9.83 -12.39 3.76
N GLU A 51 8.76 -13.09 4.07
CA GLU A 51 7.39 -12.66 3.79
C GLU A 51 6.72 -12.17 5.06
N LEU A 52 6.02 -11.04 4.98
CA LEU A 52 5.36 -10.41 6.11
C LEU A 52 3.85 -10.56 6.01
N TYR A 53 3.26 -11.08 7.08
CA TYR A 53 1.82 -11.30 7.22
C TYR A 53 1.29 -10.59 8.46
N THR A 54 0.03 -10.23 8.46
CA THR A 54 -0.67 -9.87 9.69
C THR A 54 -1.21 -11.14 10.36
N LYS A 55 -1.38 -11.08 11.66
CA LYS A 55 -1.84 -12.23 12.45
C LYS A 55 -3.12 -12.83 11.88
N ASP A 56 -3.12 -14.15 11.71
CA ASP A 56 -4.25 -14.94 11.24
C ASP A 56 -4.79 -14.53 9.85
N HIS A 57 -3.98 -13.88 9.01
CA HIS A 57 -4.36 -13.47 7.66
C HIS A 57 -3.44 -14.11 6.61
N PRO A 58 -3.97 -14.68 5.52
CA PRO A 58 -3.18 -15.39 4.52
C PRO A 58 -2.42 -14.46 3.55
N HIS A 59 -2.76 -13.17 3.49
CA HIS A 59 -2.21 -12.24 2.52
C HIS A 59 -0.79 -11.80 2.89
N CYS A 60 0.14 -11.93 1.95
CA CYS A 60 1.51 -11.43 2.09
C CYS A 60 1.55 -9.92 1.79
N TRP A 61 1.82 -9.12 2.82
CA TRP A 61 1.85 -7.65 2.70
C TRP A 61 3.19 -7.11 2.25
N ALA A 62 4.26 -7.86 2.43
CA ALA A 62 5.58 -7.44 1.99
C ALA A 62 6.52 -8.61 1.76
N VAL A 63 7.47 -8.40 0.85
CA VAL A 63 8.61 -9.29 0.61
C VAL A 63 9.90 -8.54 0.91
N ILE A 64 10.69 -9.05 1.85
CA ILE A 64 11.96 -8.44 2.25
C ILE A 64 13.11 -9.31 1.75
N THR A 65 13.95 -8.75 0.91
CA THR A 65 15.08 -9.45 0.30
C THR A 65 16.42 -8.93 0.83
N LYS A 66 17.42 -9.79 0.87
CA LYS A 66 18.78 -9.36 1.18
C LYS A 66 19.40 -8.66 -0.02
N GLY A 67 20.11 -7.57 0.24
CA GLY A 67 20.91 -6.88 -0.77
C GLY A 67 22.15 -6.24 -0.20
N ASN A 68 23.06 -5.86 -1.07
CA ASN A 68 24.29 -5.19 -0.69
C ASN A 68 24.07 -3.68 -0.65
N GLY A 69 24.23 -3.05 0.52
CA GLY A 69 24.17 -1.60 0.66
C GLY A 69 22.92 -1.10 1.42
N ALA A 70 22.45 0.11 1.11
CA ALA A 70 21.35 0.76 1.82
C ALA A 70 20.02 0.06 1.61
N ARG A 71 19.11 0.27 2.56
CA ARG A 71 17.69 -0.14 2.41
C ARG A 71 17.08 0.54 1.19
N LYS A 72 16.35 -0.23 0.37
CA LYS A 72 15.77 0.27 -0.88
C LYS A 72 14.39 -0.34 -1.12
N LEU A 73 13.40 0.53 -1.36
CA LEU A 73 12.11 0.08 -1.91
C LEU A 73 12.34 -0.46 -3.33
N ARG A 74 11.92 -1.70 -3.56
CA ARG A 74 12.11 -2.41 -4.82
C ARG A 74 10.96 -2.18 -5.78
N TYR A 75 9.73 -2.25 -5.28
CA TYR A 75 8.50 -2.01 -6.03
C TYR A 75 7.29 -1.83 -5.11
N LEU A 76 6.22 -1.30 -5.68
CA LEU A 76 4.88 -1.31 -5.11
C LEU A 76 3.93 -2.09 -6.01
N SER A 77 3.07 -2.91 -5.41
CA SER A 77 2.01 -3.64 -6.08
C SER A 77 0.64 -3.14 -5.64
N PHE A 78 -0.27 -2.94 -6.60
CA PHE A 78 -1.62 -2.47 -6.38
C PHE A 78 -2.64 -3.48 -6.88
N GLY A 79 -3.72 -3.64 -6.13
CA GLY A 79 -4.79 -4.55 -6.43
C GLY A 79 -5.88 -3.92 -7.30
N VAL A 80 -6.38 -4.71 -8.26
CA VAL A 80 -7.54 -4.39 -9.11
C VAL A 80 -8.51 -5.57 -9.12
N TYR A 81 -9.76 -5.30 -9.48
CA TYR A 81 -10.74 -6.38 -9.65
C TYR A 81 -10.42 -7.24 -10.88
N ALA A 82 -10.76 -8.54 -10.79
CA ALA A 82 -10.44 -9.51 -11.85
C ALA A 82 -11.05 -9.15 -13.22
N ASP A 83 -12.21 -8.54 -13.22
CA ASP A 83 -12.90 -8.08 -14.43
C ASP A 83 -12.35 -6.76 -15.00
N GLU A 84 -11.37 -6.14 -14.35
CA GLU A 84 -10.79 -4.87 -14.78
C GLU A 84 -9.37 -4.99 -15.33
N ILE A 85 -8.68 -6.12 -15.16
CA ILE A 85 -7.25 -6.24 -15.52
C ILE A 85 -6.97 -5.96 -17.01
N ASP A 86 -7.84 -6.42 -17.91
CA ASP A 86 -7.70 -6.17 -19.35
C ASP A 86 -7.98 -4.71 -19.71
N ALA A 87 -8.93 -4.08 -19.01
CA ALA A 87 -9.21 -2.65 -19.16
C ALA A 87 -8.03 -1.81 -18.64
N PHE A 88 -7.41 -2.24 -17.54
CA PHE A 88 -6.20 -1.60 -17.02
C PHE A 88 -5.03 -1.68 -18.00
N ARG A 89 -4.80 -2.83 -18.63
CA ARG A 89 -3.76 -2.95 -19.65
C ARG A 89 -3.95 -1.96 -20.79
N LYS A 90 -5.16 -1.90 -21.36
CA LYS A 90 -5.49 -0.93 -22.42
C LYS A 90 -5.36 0.52 -21.97
N HIS A 91 -5.70 0.79 -20.72
CA HIS A 91 -5.57 2.11 -20.14
C HIS A 91 -4.09 2.54 -20.00
N LEU A 92 -3.24 1.66 -19.49
CA LEU A 92 -1.80 1.88 -19.37
C LEU A 92 -1.13 2.04 -20.74
N ASP A 93 -1.56 1.26 -21.76
CA ASP A 93 -1.15 1.48 -23.17
C ASP A 93 -1.49 2.90 -23.64
N ALA A 94 -2.70 3.35 -23.38
CA ALA A 94 -3.14 4.71 -23.74
C ALA A 94 -2.41 5.81 -22.94
N CYS A 95 -1.97 5.52 -21.72
CA CYS A 95 -1.13 6.41 -20.92
C CYS A 95 0.30 6.52 -21.46
N GLY A 96 0.75 5.56 -22.27
CA GLY A 96 2.10 5.50 -22.81
C GLY A 96 3.15 5.13 -21.77
N VAL A 97 2.82 4.26 -20.80
CA VAL A 97 3.77 3.79 -19.79
C VAL A 97 4.86 2.92 -20.41
N THR A 98 6.02 2.88 -19.80
CA THR A 98 7.08 1.95 -20.18
C THR A 98 6.90 0.64 -19.43
N TYR A 99 6.58 -0.45 -20.12
CA TYR A 99 6.53 -1.78 -19.51
C TYR A 99 7.94 -2.26 -19.17
N ILE A 100 8.05 -3.00 -18.09
CA ILE A 100 9.30 -3.58 -17.61
C ILE A 100 9.11 -5.07 -17.28
N ASP A 101 10.20 -5.80 -17.26
CA ASP A 101 10.22 -7.15 -16.68
C ASP A 101 10.04 -7.04 -15.15
N PRO A 102 9.42 -8.07 -14.52
CA PRO A 102 9.34 -8.13 -13.06
C PRO A 102 10.73 -8.03 -12.44
N PRO A 103 10.91 -7.24 -11.36
CA PRO A 103 12.16 -7.24 -10.62
C PRO A 103 12.56 -8.65 -10.17
N VAL A 104 13.85 -8.96 -10.17
CA VAL A 104 14.36 -10.29 -9.77
C VAL A 104 13.77 -10.72 -8.42
N GLY A 105 13.17 -11.91 -8.41
CA GLY A 105 12.50 -12.48 -7.23
C GLY A 105 11.09 -11.95 -6.96
N ALA A 106 10.56 -11.08 -7.81
CA ALA A 106 9.16 -10.69 -7.77
C ALA A 106 8.28 -11.74 -8.48
N ASP A 107 7.02 -11.84 -8.06
CA ASP A 107 6.01 -12.63 -8.75
C ASP A 107 5.77 -12.02 -10.15
N PRO A 108 5.85 -12.80 -11.23
CA PRO A 108 5.66 -12.28 -12.58
C PRO A 108 4.21 -11.88 -12.91
N ASP A 109 3.24 -12.27 -12.08
CA ASP A 109 1.84 -12.00 -12.34
C ASP A 109 1.51 -10.50 -12.31
N GLY A 110 0.54 -10.11 -13.16
CA GLY A 110 0.07 -8.76 -13.26
C GLY A 110 0.71 -7.97 -14.41
N ILE A 111 0.66 -6.66 -14.29
CA ILE A 111 1.16 -5.70 -15.27
C ILE A 111 2.29 -4.91 -14.63
N TRP A 112 3.51 -5.08 -15.13
CA TRP A 112 4.69 -4.40 -14.63
C TRP A 112 5.08 -3.23 -15.52
N PHE A 113 5.29 -2.06 -14.92
CA PHE A 113 5.69 -0.86 -15.65
C PHE A 113 6.53 0.08 -14.76
N GLU A 114 7.25 0.99 -15.41
CA GLU A 114 8.04 2.01 -14.76
C GLU A 114 7.12 3.11 -14.21
N GLY A 115 7.16 3.32 -12.91
CA GLY A 115 6.43 4.38 -12.23
C GLY A 115 7.18 5.72 -12.23
N PHE A 116 6.61 6.71 -11.55
CA PHE A 116 7.28 7.99 -11.35
C PHE A 116 8.58 7.77 -10.55
N ASP A 117 9.59 8.58 -10.81
CA ASP A 117 10.96 8.40 -10.28
C ASP A 117 11.57 7.01 -10.53
N LYS A 118 11.13 6.33 -11.60
CA LYS A 118 11.59 4.98 -12.00
C LYS A 118 11.34 3.90 -10.95
N LEU A 119 10.40 4.11 -10.04
CA LEU A 119 9.97 3.07 -9.12
C LEU A 119 9.19 1.99 -9.88
N PRO A 120 9.60 0.72 -9.87
CA PRO A 120 8.81 -0.35 -10.46
C PRO A 120 7.43 -0.46 -9.82
N LEU A 121 6.40 -0.49 -10.64
CA LEU A 121 5.01 -0.65 -10.23
C LEU A 121 4.43 -1.93 -10.83
N ASN A 122 3.55 -2.57 -10.05
CA ASN A 122 2.78 -3.72 -10.47
C ASN A 122 1.29 -3.44 -10.25
N VAL A 123 0.46 -3.78 -11.22
CA VAL A 123 -1.00 -3.84 -11.08
C VAL A 123 -1.43 -5.27 -11.31
N ARG A 124 -2.10 -5.87 -10.33
CA ARG A 124 -2.49 -7.27 -10.35
C ARG A 124 -3.90 -7.49 -9.82
N VAL A 125 -4.48 -8.63 -10.20
CA VAL A 125 -5.75 -9.07 -9.61
C VAL A 125 -5.51 -9.47 -8.17
N GLY A 126 -6.31 -8.93 -7.25
CA GLY A 126 -6.23 -9.26 -5.83
C GLY A 126 -7.52 -8.92 -5.10
N GLU A 127 -7.65 -9.42 -3.89
CA GLU A 127 -8.75 -9.06 -3.02
C GLU A 127 -8.60 -7.62 -2.51
N LYS A 128 -9.72 -6.91 -2.40
CA LYS A 128 -9.71 -5.55 -1.87
C LYS A 128 -9.35 -5.53 -0.38
N ALA A 129 -8.19 -4.97 -0.05
CA ALA A 129 -7.70 -4.88 1.31
C ALA A 129 -8.17 -3.62 2.06
N THR A 130 -8.62 -2.58 1.36
CA THR A 130 -9.16 -1.36 1.96
C THR A 130 -10.63 -1.53 2.33
N PRO A 131 -11.11 -0.93 3.45
CA PRO A 131 -12.51 -1.03 3.83
C PRO A 131 -13.41 -0.26 2.86
N ASP A 132 -14.64 -0.74 2.66
CA ASP A 132 -15.65 -0.06 1.86
C ASP A 132 -16.21 1.18 2.57
N GLU A 133 -16.25 1.15 3.89
CA GLU A 133 -16.71 2.25 4.75
C GLU A 133 -15.69 2.52 5.85
N LYS A 134 -15.57 3.79 6.25
CA LYS A 134 -14.75 4.15 7.41
C LYS A 134 -15.40 3.58 8.67
N CYS A 135 -14.62 2.87 9.50
CA CYS A 135 -15.07 2.51 10.84
C CYS A 135 -15.47 3.76 11.62
N ALA A 136 -16.64 3.73 12.23
CA ALA A 136 -16.99 4.72 13.23
C ALA A 136 -15.99 4.60 14.40
N PHE A 137 -15.17 5.60 14.58
CA PHE A 137 -14.24 5.66 15.71
C PHE A 137 -14.89 6.48 16.83
N THR A 138 -15.29 5.80 17.89
CA THR A 138 -15.73 6.44 19.12
C THR A 138 -14.62 6.31 20.15
N SER A 139 -13.92 7.41 20.42
CA SER A 139 -13.06 7.52 21.58
C SER A 139 -13.85 8.11 22.73
N PRO A 140 -13.98 7.43 23.87
CA PRO A 140 -14.58 8.03 25.04
C PRO A 140 -13.73 9.25 25.47
N SER A 141 -14.39 10.35 25.78
CA SER A 141 -13.72 11.52 26.32
C SER A 141 -13.07 11.19 27.67
N ALA A 142 -11.81 11.57 27.83
CA ALA A 142 -11.16 11.48 29.13
C ALA A 142 -11.79 12.46 30.10
N ALA A 143 -11.87 12.11 31.37
CA ALA A 143 -12.31 13.03 32.41
C ALA A 143 -11.33 14.23 32.50
N PRO A 144 -11.81 15.44 32.83
CA PRO A 144 -10.97 16.61 33.02
C PRO A 144 -9.79 16.29 33.98
N GLY A 145 -8.58 16.66 33.60
CA GLY A 145 -7.38 16.42 34.38
C GLY A 145 -6.79 14.99 34.30
N THR A 146 -7.38 14.11 33.48
CA THR A 146 -6.84 12.76 33.23
C THR A 146 -6.29 12.64 31.81
N SER A 147 -5.26 11.81 31.64
CA SER A 147 -4.76 11.47 30.30
C SER A 147 -5.78 10.60 29.56
N GLY A 148 -6.11 10.96 28.31
CA GLY A 148 -6.96 10.14 27.43
C GLY A 148 -6.26 8.91 26.89
N ALA A 149 -4.94 8.77 27.09
CA ALA A 149 -4.15 7.64 26.67
C ALA A 149 -3.63 6.86 27.89
N ILE A 150 -3.66 5.52 27.78
CA ILE A 150 -3.00 4.65 28.77
C ILE A 150 -1.47 4.80 28.64
N LEU A 151 -0.76 4.56 29.75
CA LEU A 151 0.69 4.52 29.73
C LEU A 151 1.17 3.40 28.80
N ASN A 152 2.24 3.63 28.08
CA ASN A 152 2.79 2.64 27.15
C ASN A 152 3.09 1.29 27.82
N SER A 153 3.55 1.32 29.08
CA SER A 153 3.78 0.11 29.90
C SER A 153 2.51 -0.67 30.26
N GLN A 154 1.35 -0.08 30.12
CA GLN A 154 0.03 -0.66 30.39
C GLN A 154 -0.77 -0.96 29.14
N ALA A 155 -0.25 -0.54 27.97
CA ALA A 155 -0.90 -0.77 26.71
C ALA A 155 -0.88 -2.27 26.37
N PRO A 156 -2.03 -2.84 25.94
CA PRO A 156 -2.05 -4.23 25.47
C PRO A 156 -1.21 -4.33 24.18
N GLN A 157 -0.60 -5.48 23.97
CA GLN A 157 0.04 -5.76 22.70
C GLN A 157 -1.01 -5.76 21.59
N VAL A 158 -0.80 -4.91 20.59
CA VAL A 158 -1.65 -4.84 19.39
C VAL A 158 -0.91 -5.41 18.19
N HIS A 159 -1.68 -5.94 17.25
CA HIS A 159 -1.14 -6.45 15.99
C HIS A 159 -1.70 -5.65 14.82
N PRO A 160 -0.87 -5.32 13.82
CA PRO A 160 -1.36 -4.76 12.57
C PRO A 160 -2.40 -5.68 11.92
N ARG A 161 -3.40 -5.11 11.26
CA ARG A 161 -4.45 -5.89 10.57
C ARG A 161 -4.31 -5.89 9.06
N ARG A 162 -3.69 -4.86 8.50
CA ARG A 162 -3.49 -4.69 7.06
C ARG A 162 -2.47 -3.59 6.77
N LEU A 163 -1.98 -3.57 5.54
CA LEU A 163 -1.26 -2.44 4.98
C LEU A 163 -2.30 -1.42 4.45
N SER A 164 -2.33 -0.22 5.01
CA SER A 164 -3.33 0.79 4.65
C SER A 164 -2.81 1.83 3.66
N HIS A 165 -1.57 2.26 3.81
CA HIS A 165 -0.96 3.28 2.94
C HIS A 165 0.55 3.16 2.89
N PHE A 166 1.13 3.82 1.88
CA PHE A 166 2.56 3.99 1.69
C PHE A 166 2.92 5.47 1.65
N ALA A 167 4.07 5.81 2.20
CA ALA A 167 4.71 7.10 1.97
C ALA A 167 6.00 6.89 1.18
N ILE A 168 6.13 7.59 0.06
CA ILE A 168 7.33 7.55 -0.78
C ILE A 168 7.87 8.95 -1.03
N PHE A 169 9.17 9.05 -1.14
CA PHE A 169 9.81 10.28 -1.60
C PHE A 169 9.71 10.41 -3.11
N THR A 170 9.58 11.65 -3.59
CA THR A 170 9.50 11.98 -5.00
C THR A 170 10.27 13.26 -5.31
N THR A 171 10.79 13.37 -6.51
CA THR A 171 11.54 14.56 -6.97
C THR A 171 10.62 15.72 -7.32
N ASP A 172 9.34 15.47 -7.64
CA ASP A 172 8.32 16.47 -7.96
C ASP A 172 6.93 15.96 -7.52
N VAL A 173 6.38 16.56 -6.49
CA VAL A 173 5.07 16.16 -5.93
C VAL A 173 3.93 16.39 -6.93
N ASN A 174 3.95 17.50 -7.68
CA ASN A 174 2.86 17.81 -8.60
C ASN A 174 2.86 16.88 -9.82
N ALA A 175 4.01 16.67 -10.43
CA ALA A 175 4.16 15.73 -11.54
C ALA A 175 3.85 14.29 -11.12
N ALA A 176 4.21 13.90 -9.88
CA ALA A 176 3.87 12.58 -9.33
C ALA A 176 2.35 12.44 -9.10
N ILE A 177 1.65 13.48 -8.61
CA ILE A 177 0.18 13.47 -8.50
C ILE A 177 -0.44 13.17 -9.86
N GLU A 178 -0.10 13.95 -10.89
CA GLU A 178 -0.63 13.80 -12.24
C GLU A 178 -0.37 12.38 -12.80
N PHE A 179 0.85 11.86 -12.58
CA PHE A 179 1.21 10.52 -12.99
C PHE A 179 0.33 9.45 -12.33
N TYR A 180 0.21 9.45 -11.00
CA TYR A 180 -0.55 8.43 -10.27
C TYR A 180 -2.07 8.57 -10.46
N GLU A 181 -2.59 9.77 -10.61
CA GLU A 181 -3.99 9.99 -11.00
C GLU A 181 -4.28 9.43 -12.39
N LYS A 182 -3.39 9.71 -13.34
CA LYS A 182 -3.54 9.27 -14.74
C LYS A 182 -3.37 7.75 -14.87
N THR A 183 -2.37 7.14 -14.24
CA THR A 183 -2.02 5.73 -14.47
C THR A 183 -2.79 4.77 -13.56
N LEU A 184 -2.94 5.08 -12.28
CA LEU A 184 -3.56 4.19 -11.30
C LEU A 184 -5.02 4.56 -10.97
N GLY A 185 -5.53 5.67 -11.50
CA GLY A 185 -6.88 6.16 -11.19
C GLY A 185 -7.02 6.65 -9.75
N LEU A 186 -5.90 6.95 -9.07
CA LEU A 186 -5.93 7.57 -7.75
C LEU A 186 -6.53 8.97 -7.82
N ARG A 187 -6.87 9.55 -6.69
CA ARG A 187 -7.38 10.92 -6.59
C ARG A 187 -6.74 11.65 -5.43
N LEU A 188 -6.43 12.91 -5.64
CA LEU A 188 -5.91 13.78 -4.59
C LEU A 188 -6.95 13.94 -3.47
N SER A 189 -6.54 13.64 -2.24
CA SER A 189 -7.33 13.87 -1.03
C SER A 189 -7.00 15.21 -0.40
N ASP A 190 -5.69 15.45 -0.24
CA ASP A 190 -5.17 16.61 0.45
C ASP A 190 -3.72 16.88 0.05
N LYS A 191 -3.27 18.12 0.19
CA LYS A 191 -1.93 18.55 -0.20
C LYS A 191 -1.45 19.71 0.68
N SER A 192 -0.19 19.66 1.07
CA SER A 192 0.52 20.77 1.70
C SER A 192 1.72 21.19 0.85
N GLU A 193 1.56 22.29 0.14
CA GLU A 193 2.57 22.80 -0.79
C GLU A 193 3.87 23.20 -0.11
N PRO A 194 5.00 22.93 -0.74
CA PRO A 194 5.22 22.01 -1.87
C PRO A 194 5.53 20.57 -1.39
N ALA A 195 5.40 20.30 -0.09
CA ALA A 195 6.11 19.25 0.60
C ALA A 195 5.44 17.87 0.51
N VAL A 196 4.10 17.81 0.57
CA VAL A 196 3.41 16.52 0.70
C VAL A 196 2.05 16.52 0.02
N ALA A 197 1.67 15.38 -0.57
CA ALA A 197 0.33 15.12 -1.09
C ALA A 197 -0.16 13.73 -0.70
N PHE A 198 -1.48 13.57 -0.58
CA PHE A 198 -2.15 12.33 -0.21
C PHE A 198 -3.15 11.92 -1.27
N LEU A 199 -3.02 10.71 -1.80
CA LEU A 199 -3.88 10.20 -2.86
C LEU A 199 -4.66 8.97 -2.38
N HIS A 200 -5.97 8.93 -2.66
CA HIS A 200 -6.86 7.83 -2.30
C HIS A 200 -7.33 7.02 -3.50
N GLY A 201 -7.78 5.79 -3.24
CA GLY A 201 -8.41 4.92 -4.22
C GLY A 201 -9.89 5.27 -4.44
N VAL A 202 -10.36 5.17 -5.68
CA VAL A 202 -11.74 5.55 -6.06
C VAL A 202 -12.82 4.58 -5.59
N HIS A 203 -12.46 3.36 -5.23
CA HIS A 203 -13.40 2.30 -4.86
C HIS A 203 -13.64 2.16 -3.35
N GLY A 204 -13.63 3.27 -2.60
CA GLY A 204 -13.62 3.26 -1.15
C GLY A 204 -12.22 2.90 -0.64
N SER A 205 -11.64 3.79 0.09
CA SER A 205 -10.34 3.60 0.74
C SER A 205 -10.26 4.46 1.99
N ASP A 206 -9.19 4.31 2.73
CA ASP A 206 -8.80 5.28 3.75
C ASP A 206 -8.56 6.66 3.11
N HIS A 207 -8.22 7.65 3.93
CA HIS A 207 -7.92 9.00 3.48
C HIS A 207 -6.89 9.00 2.33
N HIS A 208 -5.94 8.09 2.36
CA HIS A 208 -4.97 7.88 1.28
C HIS A 208 -4.48 6.43 1.23
N LEU A 209 -4.09 6.01 0.04
CA LEU A 209 -3.30 4.81 -0.23
C LEU A 209 -1.81 5.18 -0.39
N LEU A 210 -1.56 6.35 -0.97
CA LEU A 210 -0.22 6.83 -1.27
C LEU A 210 -0.04 8.25 -0.74
N ALA A 211 1.04 8.46 0.00
CA ALA A 211 1.55 9.78 0.34
C ALA A 211 2.83 10.05 -0.46
N LEU A 212 2.89 11.19 -1.12
CA LEU A 212 4.04 11.68 -1.88
C LEU A 212 4.73 12.76 -1.06
N VAL A 213 6.02 12.61 -0.82
CA VAL A 213 6.82 13.54 -0.01
C VAL A 213 7.98 14.05 -0.84
N LEU A 214 8.18 15.36 -0.91
CA LEU A 214 9.29 15.96 -1.62
C LEU A 214 10.62 15.53 -0.98
N SER A 215 11.57 15.04 -1.80
CA SER A 215 12.90 14.61 -1.36
C SER A 215 13.95 15.72 -1.44
#